data_ba78816d43a94f3467bd5844928e6ee5
#
_entry.id   ba78816d43a94f3467bd5844928e6ee5
#
_cell.length_a   1.000
_cell.length_b   1.000
_cell.length_c   1.000
_cell.angle_alpha   90.00
_cell.angle_beta   90.00
_cell.angle_gamma   90.00
#
_symmetry.space_group_name_H-M   'P 1'
#
loop_
_entity.id
_entity.type
_entity.pdbx_description
1 polymer ?
#
loop_
_entity_poly.entity_id
_entity_poly.type
_entity_poly.pdbx_seq_one_letter_code
_entity_poly.pdbx_strand_id
1 'polypeptide(L)'
;MILYIAAGSPFARIIRILGRERGLGLNERETPLRDPTAPQLAHNPAGRVPALLDGETLICETPLILAHLGLLPTEPGARARLGQALALIDGIAVWNRDLRRPEDQRSPGFQALERARAARILDATEPAEHDPRSVEGVALACALGYCDRRHTVFDWRQGRPALAAWYAAAIARQAFDATMPPVSGI
;
A
#
# COMPACT_ATOMS: atom_id res chain seq x y z
N MET A 1 4.06 4.61 20.36
CA MET A 1 3.08 4.88 19.28
C MET A 1 2.30 3.61 18.94
N ILE A 2 0.98 3.71 18.68
CA ILE A 2 0.12 2.61 18.25
C ILE A 2 -0.20 2.79 16.78
N LEU A 3 0.06 1.78 15.96
CA LEU A 3 -0.27 1.77 14.54
C LEU A 3 -1.49 0.87 14.31
N TYR A 4 -2.62 1.47 13.97
CA TYR A 4 -3.81 0.73 13.56
C TYR A 4 -3.65 0.26 12.11
N ILE A 5 -3.87 -1.02 11.87
CA ILE A 5 -3.64 -1.69 10.58
C ILE A 5 -4.82 -2.57 10.19
N ALA A 6 -4.83 -2.97 8.94
CA ALA A 6 -5.47 -4.19 8.47
C ALA A 6 -4.45 -4.98 7.67
N ALA A 7 -4.31 -6.27 7.93
CA ALA A 7 -3.27 -7.13 7.35
C ALA A 7 -3.26 -7.09 5.81
N GLY A 8 -4.44 -6.91 5.19
CA GLY A 8 -4.58 -6.79 3.75
C GLY A 8 -4.37 -5.39 3.17
N SER A 9 -4.10 -4.37 3.99
CA SER A 9 -3.93 -3.00 3.51
C SER A 9 -2.52 -2.75 2.97
N PRO A 10 -2.35 -2.41 1.68
CA PRO A 10 -1.04 -2.08 1.13
C PRO A 10 -0.49 -0.77 1.71
N PHE A 11 -1.35 0.19 2.04
CA PHE A 11 -0.96 1.44 2.68
C PHE A 11 -0.41 1.22 4.09
N ALA A 12 -1.08 0.41 4.91
CA ALA A 12 -0.59 0.05 6.23
C ALA A 12 0.72 -0.74 6.14
N ARG A 13 0.87 -1.60 5.13
CA ARG A 13 2.07 -2.40 4.91
C ARG A 13 3.32 -1.54 4.71
N ILE A 14 3.22 -0.40 4.03
CA ILE A 14 4.34 0.56 3.86
C ILE A 14 4.88 0.96 5.23
N ILE A 15 4.01 1.45 6.13
CA ILE A 15 4.40 1.90 7.47
C ILE A 15 4.94 0.75 8.31
N ARG A 16 4.36 -0.45 8.20
CA ARG A 16 4.79 -1.65 8.91
C ARG A 16 6.21 -2.09 8.52
N ILE A 17 6.52 -2.09 7.22
CA ILE A 17 7.86 -2.44 6.71
C ILE A 17 8.87 -1.40 7.16
N LEU A 18 8.61 -0.12 6.91
CA LEU A 18 9.51 0.96 7.29
C LEU A 18 9.72 1.02 8.80
N GLY A 19 8.65 0.82 9.58
CA GLY A 19 8.74 0.75 11.04
C GLY A 19 9.70 -0.33 11.55
N ARG A 20 9.64 -1.52 10.95
CA ARG A 20 10.57 -2.62 11.25
C ARG A 20 11.99 -2.32 10.82
N GLU A 21 12.17 -1.88 9.58
CA GLU A 21 13.50 -1.63 9.01
C GLU A 21 14.22 -0.45 9.66
N ARG A 22 13.47 0.48 10.24
CA ARG A 22 14.00 1.66 10.94
C ARG A 22 13.98 1.53 12.47
N GLY A 23 13.52 0.39 13.00
CA GLY A 23 13.48 0.15 14.45
C GLY A 23 12.56 1.10 15.24
N LEU A 24 11.43 1.54 14.65
CA LEU A 24 10.56 2.57 15.26
C LEU A 24 9.71 2.07 16.44
N GLY A 25 9.71 0.78 16.75
CA GLY A 25 8.97 0.22 17.89
C GLY A 25 7.45 0.45 17.83
N LEU A 26 6.84 0.41 16.64
CA LEU A 26 5.40 0.61 16.46
C LEU A 26 4.61 -0.58 17.01
N ASN A 27 3.65 -0.31 17.91
CA ASN A 27 2.72 -1.31 18.43
C ASN A 27 1.56 -1.47 17.43
N GLU A 28 1.59 -2.54 16.62
CA GLU A 28 0.56 -2.80 15.61
C GLU A 28 -0.72 -3.33 16.26
N ARG A 29 -1.87 -2.75 15.87
CA ARG A 29 -3.21 -3.22 16.24
C ARG A 29 -4.07 -3.44 15.01
N GLU A 30 -4.53 -4.68 14.85
CA GLU A 30 -5.47 -5.04 13.78
C GLU A 30 -6.81 -4.34 14.03
N THR A 31 -7.40 -3.81 12.96
CA THR A 31 -8.63 -3.03 13.00
C THR A 31 -9.70 -3.67 12.14
N PRO A 32 -10.87 -4.01 12.69
CA PRO A 32 -12.02 -4.53 11.93
C PRO A 32 -12.70 -3.40 11.14
N LEU A 33 -12.18 -3.11 9.93
CA LEU A 33 -12.61 -1.96 9.10
C LEU A 33 -14.09 -1.95 8.68
N ARG A 34 -14.80 -3.07 8.85
CA ARG A 34 -16.21 -3.22 8.45
C ARG A 34 -17.15 -3.28 9.64
N ASP A 35 -16.65 -3.20 10.85
CA ASP A 35 -17.45 -3.17 12.04
C ASP A 35 -17.76 -1.70 12.41
N PRO A 36 -19.04 -1.26 12.25
CA PRO A 36 -19.42 0.12 12.57
C PRO A 36 -19.38 0.42 14.08
N THR A 37 -19.25 -0.62 14.92
CA THR A 37 -19.18 -0.49 16.37
C THR A 37 -17.76 -0.58 16.92
N ALA A 38 -16.77 -0.70 16.03
CA ALA A 38 -15.38 -0.91 16.41
C ALA A 38 -14.86 0.25 17.29
N PRO A 39 -14.31 -0.01 18.49
CA PRO A 39 -13.92 1.02 19.45
C PRO A 39 -12.94 2.05 18.91
N GLN A 40 -12.08 1.68 17.97
CA GLN A 40 -11.13 2.60 17.36
C GLN A 40 -11.79 3.71 16.54
N LEU A 41 -13.07 3.58 16.15
CA LEU A 41 -13.80 4.64 15.44
C LEU A 41 -13.97 5.89 16.30
N ALA A 42 -13.97 5.76 17.63
CA ALA A 42 -13.98 6.90 18.54
C ALA A 42 -12.75 7.81 18.36
N HIS A 43 -11.60 7.21 18.03
CA HIS A 43 -10.36 7.94 17.79
C HIS A 43 -10.08 8.17 16.30
N ASN A 44 -10.63 7.34 15.42
CA ASN A 44 -10.45 7.41 13.97
C ASN A 44 -11.81 7.44 13.26
N PRO A 45 -12.51 8.56 13.20
CA PRO A 45 -13.83 8.66 12.58
C PRO A 45 -13.79 8.38 11.06
N ALA A 46 -12.63 8.49 10.41
CA ALA A 46 -12.47 8.11 9.01
C ALA A 46 -12.56 6.59 8.78
N GLY A 47 -12.34 5.76 9.82
CA GLY A 47 -12.39 4.30 9.75
C GLY A 47 -11.41 3.67 8.76
N ARG A 48 -10.32 4.38 8.42
CA ARG A 48 -9.31 3.92 7.47
C ARG A 48 -7.99 3.56 8.16
N VAL A 49 -7.21 2.73 7.51
CA VAL A 49 -5.85 2.37 7.94
C VAL A 49 -4.86 2.57 6.79
N PRO A 50 -3.57 2.93 7.11
CA PRO A 50 -3.01 3.10 8.45
C PRO A 50 -3.54 4.32 9.19
N ALA A 51 -3.56 4.23 10.52
CA ALA A 51 -3.71 5.38 11.39
C ALA A 51 -2.71 5.22 12.57
N LEU A 52 -1.99 6.28 12.88
CA LEU A 52 -0.97 6.30 13.92
C LEU A 52 -1.46 7.13 15.11
N LEU A 53 -1.55 6.52 16.28
CA LEU A 53 -1.82 7.21 17.54
C LEU A 53 -0.50 7.45 18.26
N ASP A 54 -0.16 8.73 18.44
CA ASP A 54 0.99 9.18 19.20
C ASP A 54 0.52 10.06 20.37
N GLY A 55 0.65 9.54 21.60
CA GLY A 55 -0.01 10.11 22.76
C GLY A 55 -1.54 10.14 22.55
N GLU A 56 -2.12 11.36 22.53
CA GLU A 56 -3.55 11.59 22.27
C GLU A 56 -3.84 12.00 20.82
N THR A 57 -2.81 12.18 20.01
CA THR A 57 -2.97 12.66 18.63
C THR A 57 -3.06 11.50 17.65
N LEU A 58 -4.16 11.42 16.90
CA LEU A 58 -4.32 10.47 15.81
C LEU A 58 -3.94 11.11 14.48
N ILE A 59 -3.05 10.45 13.75
CA ILE A 59 -2.59 10.86 12.41
C ILE A 59 -3.06 9.80 11.41
N CYS A 60 -3.83 10.23 10.43
CA CYS A 60 -4.29 9.39 9.32
C CYS A 60 -3.54 9.74 8.04
N GLU A 61 -3.70 8.89 7.00
CA GLU A 61 -3.08 8.96 5.69
C GLU A 61 -1.56 8.68 5.70
N THR A 62 -1.15 7.78 4.84
CA THR A 62 0.24 7.31 4.75
C THR A 62 1.26 8.45 4.61
N PRO A 63 1.07 9.47 3.75
CA PRO A 63 2.05 10.55 3.62
C PRO A 63 2.21 11.38 4.90
N LEU A 64 1.11 11.60 5.63
CA LEU A 64 1.15 12.36 6.88
C LEU A 64 1.82 11.57 8.01
N ILE A 65 1.58 10.26 8.06
CA ILE A 65 2.27 9.36 8.99
C ILE A 65 3.77 9.33 8.67
N LEU A 66 4.15 9.23 7.38
CA LEU A 66 5.55 9.29 6.97
C LEU A 66 6.22 10.61 7.37
N ALA A 67 5.51 11.74 7.20
CA ALA A 67 6.00 13.05 7.61
C ALA A 67 6.21 13.12 9.13
N HIS A 68 5.25 12.65 9.93
CA HIS A 68 5.34 12.62 11.39
C HIS A 68 6.50 11.76 11.90
N LEU A 69 6.76 10.63 11.22
CA LEU A 69 7.86 9.73 11.55
C LEU A 69 9.22 10.20 11.01
N GLY A 70 9.29 11.36 10.34
CA GLY A 70 10.52 11.86 9.71
C GLY A 70 11.00 11.04 8.51
N LEU A 71 10.10 10.28 7.88
CA LEU A 71 10.41 9.37 6.77
C LEU A 71 9.96 9.92 5.41
N LEU A 72 9.17 10.99 5.36
CA LEU A 72 8.72 11.55 4.08
C LEU A 72 9.94 12.06 3.29
N PRO A 73 10.14 11.59 2.03
CA PRO A 73 11.25 12.05 1.21
C PRO A 73 11.27 13.58 1.06
N THR A 74 12.45 14.18 1.09
CA THR A 74 12.63 15.63 0.88
C THR A 74 12.98 15.95 -0.56
N GLU A 75 13.62 15.03 -1.27
CA GLU A 75 14.02 15.16 -2.66
C GLU A 75 12.77 15.10 -3.58
N PRO A 76 12.61 16.07 -4.53
CA PRO A 76 11.42 16.15 -5.37
C PRO A 76 11.14 14.91 -6.23
N GLY A 77 12.17 14.28 -6.80
CA GLY A 77 12.03 13.06 -7.61
C GLY A 77 11.56 11.87 -6.77
N ALA A 78 12.08 11.70 -5.56
CA ALA A 78 11.63 10.67 -4.63
C ALA A 78 10.17 10.88 -4.19
N ARG A 79 9.76 12.15 -3.98
CA ARG A 79 8.35 12.50 -3.73
C ARG A 79 7.45 12.17 -4.91
N ALA A 80 7.91 12.45 -6.13
CA ALA A 80 7.15 12.13 -7.33
C ALA A 80 6.96 10.62 -7.47
N ARG A 81 8.02 9.82 -7.29
CA ARG A 81 7.95 8.35 -7.31
C ARG A 81 7.04 7.80 -6.19
N LEU A 82 7.14 8.35 -4.98
CA LEU A 82 6.22 7.97 -3.89
C LEU A 82 4.76 8.27 -4.26
N GLY A 83 4.48 9.46 -4.83
CA GLY A 83 3.15 9.85 -5.29
C GLY A 83 2.59 8.88 -6.33
N GLN A 84 3.41 8.47 -7.31
CA GLN A 84 3.02 7.49 -8.33
C GLN A 84 2.73 6.11 -7.70
N ALA A 85 3.55 5.64 -6.77
CA ALA A 85 3.31 4.37 -6.07
C ALA A 85 2.01 4.39 -5.24
N LEU A 86 1.74 5.50 -4.54
CA LEU A 86 0.50 5.67 -3.78
C LEU A 86 -0.73 5.75 -4.69
N ALA A 87 -0.63 6.45 -5.83
CA ALA A 87 -1.70 6.50 -6.83
C ALA A 87 -1.98 5.12 -7.45
N LEU A 88 -0.92 4.33 -7.70
CA LEU A 88 -1.07 2.94 -8.15
C LEU A 88 -1.83 2.10 -7.12
N ILE A 89 -1.45 2.19 -5.84
CA ILE A 89 -2.14 1.46 -4.76
C ILE A 89 -3.61 1.87 -4.68
N ASP A 90 -3.91 3.17 -4.74
CA ASP A 90 -5.29 3.66 -4.63
C ASP A 90 -6.15 3.15 -5.79
N GLY A 91 -5.67 3.28 -7.01
CA GLY A 91 -6.36 2.79 -8.21
C GLY A 91 -6.65 1.29 -8.16
N ILE A 92 -5.65 0.47 -7.80
CA ILE A 92 -5.83 -0.98 -7.64
C ILE A 92 -6.80 -1.31 -6.50
N ALA A 93 -6.73 -0.59 -5.38
CA ALA A 93 -7.60 -0.85 -4.23
C ALA A 93 -9.07 -0.52 -4.52
N VAL A 94 -9.36 0.54 -5.27
CA VAL A 94 -10.75 0.86 -5.67
C VAL A 94 -11.25 -0.08 -6.75
N TRP A 95 -10.41 -0.49 -7.71
CA TRP A 95 -10.73 -1.53 -8.68
C TRP A 95 -11.05 -2.87 -8.00
N ASN A 96 -10.20 -3.29 -7.03
CA ASN A 96 -10.46 -4.49 -6.23
C ASN A 96 -11.79 -4.42 -5.48
N ARG A 97 -12.18 -3.25 -4.98
CA ARG A 97 -13.49 -3.06 -4.31
C ARG A 97 -14.66 -3.20 -5.28
N ASP A 98 -14.53 -2.71 -6.50
CA ASP A 98 -15.57 -2.85 -7.53
C ASP A 98 -15.75 -4.32 -7.93
N LEU A 99 -14.65 -5.08 -8.09
CA LEU A 99 -14.71 -6.52 -8.39
C LEU A 99 -15.38 -7.36 -7.29
N ARG A 100 -15.47 -6.86 -6.06
CA ARG A 100 -16.16 -7.54 -4.94
C ARG A 100 -17.65 -7.30 -4.90
N ARG A 101 -18.15 -6.40 -5.73
CA ARG A 101 -19.60 -6.20 -5.88
C ARG A 101 -20.23 -7.37 -6.63
N PRO A 102 -21.54 -7.61 -6.46
CA PRO A 102 -22.30 -8.45 -7.39
C PRO A 102 -22.02 -8.06 -8.84
N GLU A 103 -22.02 -9.01 -9.76
CA GLU A 103 -21.58 -8.78 -11.13
C GLU A 103 -22.39 -7.68 -11.85
N ASP A 104 -23.70 -7.66 -11.62
CA ASP A 104 -24.64 -6.66 -12.14
C ASP A 104 -24.43 -5.23 -11.59
N GLN A 105 -23.63 -5.09 -10.51
CA GLN A 105 -23.31 -3.80 -9.87
C GLN A 105 -21.87 -3.34 -10.19
N ARG A 106 -21.12 -4.11 -10.97
CA ARG A 106 -19.76 -3.74 -11.37
C ARG A 106 -19.80 -2.73 -12.51
N SER A 107 -18.76 -1.91 -12.57
CA SER A 107 -18.59 -0.94 -13.64
C SER A 107 -17.45 -1.34 -14.59
N PRO A 108 -17.71 -1.99 -15.73
CA PRO A 108 -16.67 -2.40 -16.66
C PRO A 108 -15.82 -1.23 -17.17
N GLY A 109 -16.46 -0.07 -17.43
CA GLY A 109 -15.74 1.14 -17.87
C GLY A 109 -14.78 1.67 -16.80
N PHE A 110 -15.20 1.67 -15.53
CA PHE A 110 -14.33 2.03 -14.41
C PHE A 110 -13.16 1.05 -14.26
N GLN A 111 -13.42 -0.25 -14.32
CA GLN A 111 -12.37 -1.26 -14.25
C GLN A 111 -11.35 -1.13 -15.39
N ALA A 112 -11.81 -0.88 -16.63
CA ALA A 112 -10.95 -0.62 -17.78
C ALA A 112 -10.08 0.62 -17.58
N LEU A 113 -10.64 1.70 -17.01
CA LEU A 113 -9.93 2.93 -16.69
C LEU A 113 -8.81 2.69 -15.68
N GLU A 114 -9.11 1.99 -14.56
CA GLU A 114 -8.11 1.72 -13.52
C GLU A 114 -7.03 0.76 -14.00
N ARG A 115 -7.38 -0.24 -14.81
CA ARG A 115 -6.40 -1.11 -15.49
C ARG A 115 -5.44 -0.30 -16.36
N ALA A 116 -5.98 0.61 -17.17
CA ALA A 116 -5.16 1.46 -18.05
C ALA A 116 -4.26 2.42 -17.26
N ARG A 117 -4.75 2.97 -16.13
CA ARG A 117 -3.94 3.80 -15.23
C ARG A 117 -2.79 3.02 -14.61
N ALA A 118 -3.09 1.84 -14.06
CA ALA A 118 -2.08 0.97 -13.47
C ALA A 118 -1.01 0.57 -14.51
N ALA A 119 -1.41 0.19 -15.71
CA ALA A 119 -0.48 -0.16 -16.79
C ALA A 119 0.44 1.02 -17.14
N ARG A 120 -0.12 2.23 -17.35
CA ARG A 120 0.69 3.43 -17.67
C ARG A 120 1.69 3.80 -16.59
N ILE A 121 1.30 3.70 -15.30
CA ILE A 121 2.24 3.95 -14.19
C ILE A 121 3.39 2.95 -14.23
N LEU A 122 3.08 1.66 -14.40
CA LEU A 122 4.10 0.62 -14.43
C LEU A 122 4.98 0.67 -15.69
N ASP A 123 4.43 1.06 -16.83
CA ASP A 123 5.18 1.25 -18.09
C ASP A 123 6.14 2.44 -18.00
N ALA A 124 5.80 3.46 -17.21
CA ALA A 124 6.66 4.61 -16.94
C ALA A 124 7.61 4.41 -15.75
N THR A 125 7.59 3.25 -15.10
CA THR A 125 8.44 2.96 -13.94
C THR A 125 9.78 2.41 -14.40
N GLU A 126 10.86 3.16 -14.14
CA GLU A 126 12.23 2.73 -14.35
C GLU A 126 12.78 2.07 -13.08
N PRO A 127 12.93 0.72 -13.03
CA PRO A 127 13.33 0.02 -11.81
C PRO A 127 14.68 0.48 -11.25
N ALA A 128 15.61 0.90 -12.12
CA ALA A 128 16.93 1.38 -11.72
C ALA A 128 16.90 2.69 -10.90
N GLU A 129 15.81 3.46 -11.00
CA GLU A 129 15.61 4.70 -10.25
C GLU A 129 14.99 4.48 -8.85
N HIS A 130 14.60 3.24 -8.55
CA HIS A 130 13.95 2.89 -7.30
C HIS A 130 14.89 2.07 -6.40
N ASP A 131 15.54 2.73 -5.43
CA ASP A 131 16.18 1.98 -4.35
C ASP A 131 15.13 1.17 -3.60
N PRO A 132 15.23 -0.18 -3.55
CA PRO A 132 14.25 -1.01 -2.85
C PRO A 132 14.10 -0.68 -1.37
N ARG A 133 15.08 0.00 -0.75
CA ARG A 133 15.09 0.38 0.67
C ARG A 133 14.58 1.79 0.91
N SER A 134 14.37 2.57 -0.13
CA SER A 134 13.76 3.88 -0.03
C SER A 134 12.27 3.79 0.30
N VAL A 135 11.67 4.89 0.73
CA VAL A 135 10.24 4.93 1.05
C VAL A 135 9.39 4.67 -0.19
N GLU A 136 9.75 5.28 -1.31
CA GLU A 136 9.08 5.10 -2.60
C GLU A 136 9.27 3.69 -3.16
N GLY A 137 10.45 3.08 -2.97
CA GLY A 137 10.70 1.69 -3.35
C GLY A 137 9.87 0.70 -2.52
N VAL A 138 9.77 0.91 -1.21
CA VAL A 138 8.89 0.11 -0.34
C VAL A 138 7.43 0.28 -0.75
N ALA A 139 6.98 1.51 -1.08
CA ALA A 139 5.62 1.77 -1.53
C ALA A 139 5.32 1.05 -2.86
N LEU A 140 6.22 1.13 -3.83
CA LEU A 140 6.11 0.40 -5.10
C LEU A 140 6.02 -1.12 -4.87
N ALA A 141 6.91 -1.68 -4.05
CA ALA A 141 6.88 -3.11 -3.73
C ALA A 141 5.59 -3.53 -3.00
N CYS A 142 5.01 -2.66 -2.16
CA CYS A 142 3.71 -2.92 -1.54
C CYS A 142 2.56 -2.92 -2.57
N ALA A 143 2.61 -2.05 -3.59
CA ALA A 143 1.64 -2.03 -4.68
C ALA A 143 1.67 -3.33 -5.49
N LEU A 144 2.87 -3.76 -5.91
CA LEU A 144 3.06 -4.98 -6.68
C LEU A 144 2.67 -6.23 -5.88
N GLY A 145 3.05 -6.30 -4.60
CA GLY A 145 2.66 -7.40 -3.72
C GLY A 145 1.16 -7.45 -3.41
N TYR A 146 0.47 -6.31 -3.48
CA TYR A 146 -0.98 -6.29 -3.39
C TYR A 146 -1.62 -6.92 -4.64
N CYS A 147 -1.09 -6.65 -5.83
CA CYS A 147 -1.53 -7.33 -7.06
C CYS A 147 -1.37 -8.84 -6.93
N ASP A 148 -0.23 -9.32 -6.47
CA ASP A 148 0.06 -10.75 -6.38
C ASP A 148 -0.88 -11.52 -5.46
N ARG A 149 -1.38 -10.90 -4.41
CA ARG A 149 -2.08 -11.60 -3.33
C ARG A 149 -3.53 -11.18 -3.13
N ARG A 150 -3.91 -10.01 -3.59
CA ARG A 150 -5.21 -9.39 -3.32
C ARG A 150 -5.95 -8.93 -4.56
N HIS A 151 -5.24 -8.80 -5.69
CA HIS A 151 -5.79 -8.29 -6.96
C HIS A 151 -5.17 -9.04 -8.13
N THR A 152 -5.35 -10.36 -8.16
CA THR A 152 -4.69 -11.29 -9.10
C THR A 152 -5.19 -11.19 -10.55
N VAL A 153 -6.23 -10.41 -10.78
CA VAL A 153 -6.78 -10.16 -12.14
C VAL A 153 -5.90 -9.24 -13.00
N PHE A 154 -4.86 -8.65 -12.40
CA PHE A 154 -3.90 -7.79 -13.08
C PHE A 154 -2.51 -8.40 -13.05
N ASP A 155 -2.13 -9.07 -14.15
CA ASP A 155 -0.76 -9.56 -14.33
C ASP A 155 0.17 -8.38 -14.66
N TRP A 156 0.68 -7.76 -13.59
CA TRP A 156 1.58 -6.62 -13.70
C TRP A 156 2.97 -6.99 -14.25
N ARG A 157 3.35 -8.28 -14.25
CA ARG A 157 4.65 -8.76 -14.77
C ARG A 157 4.70 -8.83 -16.29
N GLN A 158 3.54 -8.97 -16.94
CA GLN A 158 3.47 -9.09 -18.38
C GLN A 158 4.17 -7.92 -19.06
N GLY A 159 5.22 -8.24 -19.84
CA GLY A 159 6.04 -7.24 -20.55
C GLY A 159 7.04 -6.45 -19.70
N ARG A 160 7.17 -6.76 -18.37
CA ARG A 160 8.01 -5.98 -17.43
C ARG A 160 9.03 -6.85 -16.67
N PRO A 161 9.94 -7.57 -17.37
CA PRO A 161 10.88 -8.49 -16.72
C PRO A 161 11.87 -7.79 -15.78
N ALA A 162 12.32 -6.58 -16.10
CA ALA A 162 13.21 -5.80 -15.25
C ALA A 162 12.53 -5.41 -13.93
N LEU A 163 11.26 -4.99 -13.98
CA LEU A 163 10.47 -4.66 -12.79
C LEU A 163 10.20 -5.93 -11.95
N ALA A 164 9.96 -7.06 -12.59
CA ALA A 164 9.78 -8.34 -11.90
C ALA A 164 11.05 -8.77 -11.15
N ALA A 165 12.22 -8.63 -11.75
CA ALA A 165 13.50 -8.90 -11.11
C ALA A 165 13.77 -7.95 -9.95
N TRP A 166 13.52 -6.66 -10.13
CA TRP A 166 13.63 -5.65 -9.08
C TRP A 166 12.73 -5.98 -7.89
N TYR A 167 11.47 -6.33 -8.15
CA TYR A 167 10.51 -6.69 -7.11
C TYR A 167 10.96 -7.93 -6.32
N ALA A 168 11.43 -8.97 -7.00
CA ALA A 168 11.92 -10.19 -6.34
C ALA A 168 13.06 -9.86 -5.35
N ALA A 169 14.01 -8.99 -5.75
CA ALA A 169 15.07 -8.53 -4.87
C ALA A 169 14.54 -7.65 -3.71
N ALA A 170 13.56 -6.78 -4.00
CA ALA A 170 12.98 -5.89 -2.99
C ALA A 170 12.31 -6.66 -1.85
N ILE A 171 11.56 -7.73 -2.16
CA ILE A 171 10.78 -8.50 -1.18
C ILE A 171 11.55 -9.59 -0.44
N ALA A 172 12.80 -9.85 -0.80
CA ALA A 172 13.64 -10.86 -0.14
C ALA A 172 14.05 -10.49 1.31
N ARG A 173 13.53 -9.39 1.84
CA ARG A 173 13.84 -8.86 3.18
C ARG A 173 12.84 -9.35 4.21
N GLN A 174 13.33 -9.64 5.42
CA GLN A 174 12.52 -10.17 6.54
C GLN A 174 11.25 -9.32 6.83
N ALA A 175 11.34 -7.99 6.70
CA ALA A 175 10.19 -7.12 6.96
C ALA A 175 9.03 -7.37 5.99
N PHE A 176 9.30 -7.79 4.75
CA PHE A 176 8.28 -8.14 3.77
C PHE A 176 7.58 -9.47 4.12
N ASP A 177 8.32 -10.47 4.57
CA ASP A 177 7.76 -11.74 5.05
C ASP A 177 6.87 -11.52 6.27
N ALA A 178 7.38 -10.80 7.27
CA ALA A 178 6.68 -10.52 8.51
C ALA A 178 5.40 -9.67 8.33
N THR A 179 5.22 -9.07 7.17
CA THR A 179 4.06 -8.22 6.85
C THR A 179 3.25 -8.73 5.66
N MET A 180 3.48 -9.97 5.24
CA MET A 180 2.84 -10.52 4.05
C MET A 180 1.32 -10.46 4.15
N PRO A 181 0.62 -9.86 3.15
CA PRO A 181 -0.83 -9.78 3.20
C PRO A 181 -1.47 -11.14 2.98
N PRO A 182 -2.65 -11.40 3.58
CA PRO A 182 -3.39 -12.62 3.30
C PRO A 182 -3.81 -12.69 1.82
N VAL A 183 -3.92 -13.91 1.29
CA VAL A 183 -4.50 -14.11 -0.03
C VAL A 183 -5.99 -13.78 0.03
N SER A 184 -6.51 -13.07 -0.96
CA SER A 184 -7.95 -12.86 -1.12
C SER A 184 -8.49 -13.66 -2.30
N GLY A 185 -9.74 -14.06 -2.22
CA GLY A 185 -10.43 -14.84 -3.24
C GLY A 185 -10.96 -13.99 -4.42
N ILE A 186 -10.18 -13.05 -4.96
CA ILE A 186 -10.48 -12.36 -6.22
C ILE A 186 -9.33 -12.59 -7.19
#